data_27a2f46bc39ba68d6f009ca159a5e778
#
_entry.id   27a2f46bc39ba68d6f009ca159a5e778
#
_cell.length_a   1.000
_cell.length_b   1.000
_cell.length_c   1.000
_cell.angle_alpha   90.00
_cell.angle_beta   90.00
_cell.angle_gamma   90.00
#
_symmetry.space_group_name_H-M   'P 1'
#
loop_
_entity.id
_entity.type
_entity.pdbx_description
1 polymer ?
#
loop_
_entity_poly.entity_id
_entity_poly.type
_entity_poly.pdbx_seq_one_letter_code
_entity_poly.pdbx_strand_id
1 'polypeptide(L)'
;MRWERAARRHYDYVVQRLDDRARIRELLRPRIDYTAYALGQLEPGLFERTRWYWSRGDTGSGLVLHSKGGLGDATFVMGDPDAVAAILSIHPGPAQTYATSQPQHIAALGGVYRLANQQPMIRMSVTREAFAPAPGVPTIALTGLDIRKVNALYGSDGAPSYYVPEHIENGLYRGVVVEGRLVAVAGTHVVSRQEEVAVVGNVFTHPAYRGRGYATAATGAVTSALLEFCTTVVLTVDPHNRPAVAAYERIGYHEACQLVEASAARRDPVGLLAALRRLRAAMRGRKYDGSFVTLRR
;
A
#
# COMPACT_ATOMS: atom_id res chain seq x y z
N MET A 1 -19.45 -44.86 17.49
CA MET A 1 -19.04 -43.51 17.16
C MET A 1 -18.55 -43.47 15.71
N ARG A 2 -19.36 -42.99 14.77
CA ARG A 2 -18.93 -42.74 13.37
C ARG A 2 -18.26 -41.40 13.36
N TRP A 3 -16.97 -41.34 13.06
CA TRP A 3 -16.24 -40.13 12.74
C TRP A 3 -16.71 -39.69 11.34
N GLU A 4 -17.59 -38.72 11.24
CA GLU A 4 -17.85 -38.06 9.98
C GLU A 4 -16.57 -37.32 9.58
N ARG A 5 -15.89 -37.87 8.56
CA ARG A 5 -14.82 -37.12 7.88
C ARG A 5 -15.51 -35.92 7.24
N ALA A 6 -15.25 -34.73 7.77
CA ALA A 6 -15.67 -33.49 7.13
C ALA A 6 -15.27 -33.54 5.65
N ALA A 7 -16.26 -33.48 4.78
CA ALA A 7 -16.02 -33.54 3.33
C ALA A 7 -15.08 -32.37 2.98
N ARG A 8 -13.89 -32.70 2.46
CA ARG A 8 -12.94 -31.69 1.99
C ARG A 8 -13.62 -30.90 0.88
N ARG A 9 -13.94 -29.64 1.12
CA ARG A 9 -14.52 -28.75 0.10
C ARG A 9 -13.43 -28.41 -0.91
N HIS A 10 -13.76 -28.48 -2.19
CA HIS A 10 -12.93 -28.05 -3.29
C HIS A 10 -13.56 -26.78 -3.84
N TYR A 11 -12.71 -25.77 -4.11
CA TYR A 11 -13.11 -24.50 -4.69
C TYR A 11 -12.30 -24.26 -5.96
N ASP A 12 -12.97 -23.94 -7.04
CA ASP A 12 -12.37 -23.79 -8.35
C ASP A 12 -12.25 -22.31 -8.73
N TYR A 13 -11.13 -21.94 -9.32
CA TYR A 13 -10.78 -20.59 -9.72
C TYR A 13 -10.15 -20.58 -11.10
N VAL A 14 -10.48 -19.55 -11.88
CA VAL A 14 -9.74 -19.17 -13.09
C VAL A 14 -8.88 -17.98 -12.75
N VAL A 15 -7.57 -18.09 -12.95
CA VAL A 15 -6.57 -17.06 -12.68
C VAL A 15 -6.07 -16.52 -14.01
N GLN A 16 -6.12 -15.19 -14.17
CA GLN A 16 -5.69 -14.46 -15.36
C GLN A 16 -4.66 -13.40 -15.00
N ARG A 17 -3.73 -13.15 -15.91
CA ARG A 17 -2.90 -11.95 -15.87
C ARG A 17 -3.71 -10.79 -16.43
N LEU A 18 -3.61 -9.62 -15.79
CA LEU A 18 -4.20 -8.39 -16.26
C LEU A 18 -3.10 -7.43 -16.74
N ASP A 19 -3.23 -7.00 -18.00
CA ASP A 19 -2.35 -6.01 -18.61
C ASP A 19 -3.16 -4.76 -19.08
N ASP A 20 -4.49 -4.78 -18.98
CA ASP A 20 -5.38 -3.68 -19.30
C ASP A 20 -5.54 -2.73 -18.11
N ARG A 21 -4.95 -1.53 -18.22
CA ARG A 21 -5.03 -0.48 -17.19
C ARG A 21 -6.47 -0.05 -16.88
N ALA A 22 -7.33 0.05 -17.90
CA ALA A 22 -8.71 0.47 -17.73
C ALA A 22 -9.47 -0.55 -16.87
N ARG A 23 -9.29 -1.83 -17.18
CA ARG A 23 -9.90 -2.91 -16.41
C ARG A 23 -9.38 -2.97 -14.97
N ILE A 24 -8.08 -2.78 -14.74
CA ILE A 24 -7.50 -2.75 -13.40
C ILE A 24 -8.08 -1.57 -12.61
N ARG A 25 -8.17 -0.38 -13.22
CA ARG A 25 -8.78 0.82 -12.63
C ARG A 25 -10.20 0.56 -12.17
N GLU A 26 -11.04 -0.06 -13.01
CA GLU A 26 -12.42 -0.41 -12.67
C GLU A 26 -12.51 -1.30 -11.43
N LEU A 27 -11.60 -2.26 -11.27
CA LEU A 27 -11.54 -3.14 -10.11
C LEU A 27 -11.09 -2.43 -8.83
N LEU A 28 -10.21 -1.44 -8.95
CA LEU A 28 -9.62 -0.73 -7.80
C LEU A 28 -10.51 0.43 -7.30
N ARG A 29 -11.13 1.18 -8.21
CA ARG A 29 -11.89 2.41 -7.90
C ARG A 29 -12.97 2.27 -6.82
N PRO A 30 -13.76 1.18 -6.74
CA PRO A 30 -14.78 1.05 -5.71
C PRO A 30 -14.26 1.04 -4.26
N ARG A 31 -12.97 0.83 -4.08
CA ARG A 31 -12.30 0.78 -2.77
C ARG A 31 -11.11 1.73 -2.72
N ILE A 32 -11.26 2.96 -3.26
CA ILE A 32 -10.19 3.95 -3.45
C ILE A 32 -9.34 4.17 -2.19
N ASP A 33 -9.95 4.22 -1.03
CA ASP A 33 -9.22 4.38 0.24
C ASP A 33 -8.22 3.24 0.48
N TYR A 34 -8.64 2.01 0.24
CA TYR A 34 -7.77 0.84 0.38
C TYR A 34 -6.75 0.74 -0.75
N THR A 35 -7.16 1.04 -1.98
CA THR A 35 -6.41 0.77 -3.21
C THR A 35 -5.53 1.91 -3.68
N ALA A 36 -5.46 3.03 -2.95
CA ALA A 36 -4.74 4.25 -3.35
C ALA A 36 -3.29 4.00 -3.82
N TYR A 37 -2.53 3.17 -3.09
CA TYR A 37 -1.17 2.78 -3.51
C TYR A 37 -1.18 1.99 -4.81
N ALA A 38 -2.14 1.09 -4.98
CA ALA A 38 -2.27 0.26 -6.18
C ALA A 38 -2.70 1.11 -7.38
N LEU A 39 -3.62 2.07 -7.20
CA LEU A 39 -4.01 3.05 -8.22
C LEU A 39 -2.81 3.88 -8.68
N GLY A 40 -1.96 4.32 -7.77
CA GLY A 40 -0.72 5.03 -8.13
C GLY A 40 0.23 4.21 -9.01
N GLN A 41 0.18 2.89 -8.94
CA GLN A 41 0.99 2.03 -9.82
C GLN A 41 0.48 1.99 -11.27
N LEU A 42 -0.66 2.61 -11.57
CA LEU A 42 -1.16 2.75 -12.94
C LEU A 42 -0.50 3.93 -13.69
N GLU A 43 0.26 4.78 -13.01
CA GLU A 43 1.01 5.86 -13.67
C GLU A 43 2.03 5.31 -14.69
N PRO A 44 2.23 6.02 -15.82
CA PRO A 44 3.27 5.69 -16.79
C PRO A 44 4.66 5.57 -16.12
N GLY A 45 5.44 4.56 -16.53
CA GLY A 45 6.74 4.28 -15.94
C GLY A 45 6.70 3.43 -14.65
N LEU A 46 5.60 3.48 -13.89
CA LEU A 46 5.37 2.58 -12.75
C LEU A 46 4.67 1.30 -13.19
N PHE A 47 3.65 1.41 -14.04
CA PHE A 47 2.86 0.28 -14.51
C PHE A 47 3.71 -0.83 -15.15
N GLU A 48 4.72 -0.48 -15.92
CA GLU A 48 5.65 -1.40 -16.59
C GLU A 48 6.47 -2.25 -15.61
N ARG A 49 6.62 -1.78 -14.37
CA ARG A 49 7.32 -2.48 -13.28
C ARG A 49 6.38 -3.34 -12.44
N THR A 50 5.11 -3.46 -12.83
CA THR A 50 4.09 -4.20 -12.10
C THR A 50 3.70 -5.49 -12.78
N ARG A 51 3.11 -6.40 -12.00
CA ARG A 51 2.43 -7.59 -12.49
C ARG A 51 1.11 -7.71 -11.75
N TRP A 52 0.02 -7.76 -12.52
CA TRP A 52 -1.33 -7.82 -12.01
C TRP A 52 -1.94 -9.17 -12.32
N TYR A 53 -2.60 -9.76 -11.35
CA TYR A 53 -3.32 -11.01 -11.49
C TYR A 53 -4.70 -10.88 -10.90
N TRP A 54 -5.67 -11.45 -11.57
CA TRP A 54 -7.04 -11.49 -11.11
C TRP A 54 -7.53 -12.92 -11.15
N SER A 55 -8.38 -13.28 -10.20
CA SER A 55 -9.06 -14.56 -10.19
C SER A 55 -10.53 -14.41 -9.93
N ARG A 56 -11.30 -15.35 -10.47
CA ARG A 56 -12.73 -15.51 -10.21
C ARG A 56 -13.04 -16.98 -10.04
N GLY A 57 -13.88 -17.32 -9.06
CA GLY A 57 -14.29 -18.68 -8.78
C GLY A 57 -15.46 -18.77 -7.82
N ASP A 58 -15.58 -19.91 -7.17
CA ASP A 58 -16.75 -20.31 -6.39
C ASP A 58 -17.08 -19.37 -5.22
N THR A 59 -16.07 -18.79 -4.56
CA THR A 59 -16.31 -17.90 -3.40
C THR A 59 -16.30 -16.43 -3.74
N GLY A 60 -15.80 -16.05 -4.92
CA GLY A 60 -15.72 -14.67 -5.33
C GLY A 60 -14.57 -14.38 -6.26
N SER A 61 -14.08 -13.15 -6.21
CA SER A 61 -12.94 -12.69 -7.02
C SER A 61 -11.86 -12.05 -6.16
N GLY A 62 -10.60 -12.13 -6.64
CA GLY A 62 -9.46 -11.54 -5.98
C GLY A 62 -8.48 -10.91 -6.98
N LEU A 63 -7.69 -9.98 -6.49
CA LEU A 63 -6.66 -9.30 -7.25
C LEU A 63 -5.36 -9.30 -6.44
N VAL A 64 -4.25 -9.54 -7.14
CA VAL A 64 -2.89 -9.44 -6.59
C VAL A 64 -2.05 -8.56 -7.49
N LEU A 65 -1.39 -7.59 -6.90
CA LEU A 65 -0.37 -6.76 -7.51
C LEU A 65 1.00 -7.14 -6.93
N HIS A 66 1.96 -7.35 -7.79
CA HIS A 66 3.38 -7.34 -7.46
C HIS A 66 4.05 -6.17 -8.18
N SER A 67 4.70 -5.28 -7.45
CA SER A 67 5.46 -4.16 -8.01
C SER A 67 6.94 -4.30 -7.69
N LYS A 68 7.79 -3.78 -8.57
CA LYS A 68 9.25 -3.74 -8.42
C LYS A 68 9.75 -2.30 -8.44
N GLY A 69 10.66 -1.96 -7.55
CA GLY A 69 11.36 -0.68 -7.54
C GLY A 69 10.88 0.29 -6.47
N GLY A 70 11.36 1.52 -6.53
CA GLY A 70 11.16 2.50 -5.47
C GLY A 70 11.83 2.09 -4.16
N LEU A 71 11.06 1.96 -3.11
CA LEU A 71 11.54 1.53 -1.78
C LEU A 71 11.69 0.00 -1.63
N GLY A 72 11.63 -0.76 -2.72
CA GLY A 72 11.71 -2.23 -2.73
C GLY A 72 10.55 -2.89 -3.45
N ASP A 73 10.54 -4.22 -3.45
CA ASP A 73 9.45 -4.99 -4.04
C ASP A 73 8.23 -4.98 -3.09
N ALA A 74 7.04 -4.74 -3.64
CA ALA A 74 5.80 -4.72 -2.87
C ALA A 74 4.75 -5.69 -3.43
N THR A 75 3.93 -6.24 -2.53
CA THR A 75 2.79 -7.08 -2.86
C THR A 75 1.54 -6.52 -2.20
N PHE A 76 0.53 -6.24 -3.01
CA PHE A 76 -0.79 -5.81 -2.56
C PHE A 76 -1.83 -6.85 -2.97
N VAL A 77 -2.81 -7.10 -2.10
CA VAL A 77 -3.88 -8.07 -2.34
C VAL A 77 -5.23 -7.51 -1.95
N MET A 78 -6.29 -7.87 -2.69
CA MET A 78 -7.67 -7.49 -2.35
C MET A 78 -8.68 -8.54 -2.84
N GLY A 79 -9.89 -8.47 -2.29
CA GLY A 79 -11.01 -9.32 -2.68
C GLY A 79 -11.19 -10.54 -1.78
N ASP A 80 -11.72 -11.62 -2.34
CA ASP A 80 -11.95 -12.86 -1.61
C ASP A 80 -10.63 -13.55 -1.25
N PRO A 81 -10.43 -13.99 0.02
CA PRO A 81 -9.17 -14.59 0.45
C PRO A 81 -8.80 -15.89 -0.28
N ASP A 82 -9.78 -16.71 -0.69
CA ASP A 82 -9.50 -17.94 -1.41
C ASP A 82 -9.14 -17.65 -2.86
N ALA A 83 -9.78 -16.65 -3.47
CA ALA A 83 -9.40 -16.16 -4.79
C ALA A 83 -7.97 -15.61 -4.80
N VAL A 84 -7.58 -14.86 -3.76
CA VAL A 84 -6.19 -14.40 -3.56
C VAL A 84 -5.24 -15.59 -3.38
N ALA A 85 -5.60 -16.59 -2.56
CA ALA A 85 -4.79 -17.78 -2.36
C ALA A 85 -4.60 -18.58 -3.66
N ALA A 86 -5.62 -18.67 -4.52
CA ALA A 86 -5.51 -19.30 -5.83
C ALA A 86 -4.47 -18.59 -6.71
N ILE A 87 -4.50 -17.24 -6.77
CA ILE A 87 -3.48 -16.47 -7.50
C ILE A 87 -2.08 -16.76 -6.94
N LEU A 88 -1.89 -16.58 -5.64
CA LEU A 88 -0.58 -16.72 -5.00
C LEU A 88 -0.02 -18.13 -5.11
N SER A 89 -0.87 -19.16 -5.21
CA SER A 89 -0.44 -20.55 -5.37
C SER A 89 0.35 -20.82 -6.65
N ILE A 90 0.08 -20.04 -7.71
CA ILE A 90 0.71 -20.18 -9.03
C ILE A 90 1.52 -18.94 -9.43
N HIS A 91 1.21 -17.77 -8.87
CA HIS A 91 1.92 -16.51 -9.08
C HIS A 91 2.34 -15.92 -7.72
N PRO A 92 3.33 -16.53 -7.04
CA PRO A 92 3.70 -16.14 -5.67
C PRO A 92 4.43 -14.80 -5.59
N GLY A 93 4.83 -14.20 -6.70
CA GLY A 93 5.55 -12.93 -6.73
C GLY A 93 7.02 -13.00 -6.35
N PRO A 94 7.62 -11.90 -5.86
CA PRO A 94 9.05 -11.79 -5.53
C PRO A 94 9.48 -12.73 -4.40
N ALA A 95 10.77 -13.05 -4.32
CA ALA A 95 11.34 -13.86 -3.24
C ALA A 95 11.26 -13.14 -1.88
N GLN A 96 11.43 -11.83 -1.89
CA GLN A 96 11.22 -10.94 -0.75
C GLN A 96 10.34 -9.78 -1.20
N THR A 97 9.42 -9.37 -0.35
CA THR A 97 8.47 -8.28 -0.65
C THR A 97 7.94 -7.67 0.64
N TYR A 98 7.50 -6.43 0.56
CA TYR A 98 6.68 -5.81 1.58
C TYR A 98 5.20 -6.01 1.21
N ALA A 99 4.48 -6.70 2.07
CA ALA A 99 3.09 -7.05 1.81
C ALA A 99 2.14 -6.08 2.53
N THR A 100 1.18 -5.54 1.77
CA THR A 100 0.05 -4.77 2.30
C THR A 100 -1.24 -5.52 2.01
N SER A 101 -2.01 -5.79 3.05
CA SER A 101 -3.24 -6.59 2.97
C SER A 101 -4.27 -6.15 4.00
N GLN A 102 -5.49 -6.64 3.88
CA GLN A 102 -6.45 -6.62 4.98
C GLN A 102 -6.27 -7.88 5.85
N PRO A 103 -6.72 -7.88 7.13
CA PRO A 103 -6.52 -9.00 8.06
C PRO A 103 -6.95 -10.37 7.53
N GLN A 104 -8.06 -10.42 6.76
CA GLN A 104 -8.57 -11.68 6.19
C GLN A 104 -7.64 -12.33 5.17
N HIS A 105 -6.68 -11.61 4.60
CA HIS A 105 -5.76 -12.14 3.59
C HIS A 105 -4.47 -12.75 4.19
N ILE A 106 -4.24 -12.59 5.49
CA ILE A 106 -3.01 -13.07 6.16
C ILE A 106 -2.82 -14.58 5.96
N ALA A 107 -3.88 -15.36 6.05
CA ALA A 107 -3.81 -16.81 5.83
C ALA A 107 -3.39 -17.15 4.38
N ALA A 108 -3.92 -16.44 3.38
CA ALA A 108 -3.57 -16.62 1.98
C ALA A 108 -2.09 -16.27 1.72
N LEU A 109 -1.63 -15.14 2.24
CA LEU A 109 -0.22 -14.74 2.17
C LEU A 109 0.68 -15.72 2.90
N GLY A 110 0.31 -16.15 4.12
CA GLY A 110 1.03 -17.12 4.94
C GLY A 110 1.20 -18.49 4.30
N GLY A 111 0.30 -18.88 3.39
CA GLY A 111 0.43 -20.09 2.58
C GLY A 111 1.62 -20.09 1.62
N VAL A 112 2.10 -18.91 1.22
CA VAL A 112 3.16 -18.71 0.23
C VAL A 112 4.41 -18.04 0.83
N TYR A 113 4.22 -17.17 1.80
CA TYR A 113 5.28 -16.40 2.44
C TYR A 113 5.47 -16.77 3.92
N ARG A 114 6.66 -16.58 4.44
CA ARG A 114 6.92 -16.39 5.87
C ARG A 114 6.76 -14.89 6.13
N LEU A 115 5.75 -14.53 6.91
CA LEU A 115 5.48 -13.15 7.28
C LEU A 115 6.25 -12.81 8.56
N ALA A 116 6.97 -11.71 8.54
CA ALA A 116 7.68 -11.15 9.69
C ALA A 116 7.25 -9.69 9.92
N ASN A 117 7.42 -9.20 11.14
CA ASN A 117 7.11 -7.82 11.50
C ASN A 117 5.69 -7.40 11.07
N GLN A 118 4.70 -8.27 11.35
CA GLN A 118 3.30 -7.97 11.05
C GLN A 118 2.85 -6.80 11.93
N GLN A 119 2.49 -5.69 11.29
CA GLN A 119 2.00 -4.50 11.96
C GLN A 119 0.55 -4.23 11.55
N PRO A 120 -0.40 -4.24 12.52
CA PRO A 120 -1.72 -3.69 12.29
C PRO A 120 -1.60 -2.18 12.02
N MET A 121 -2.20 -1.73 10.94
CA MET A 121 -2.23 -0.33 10.54
C MET A 121 -3.66 0.08 10.24
N ILE A 122 -3.94 1.37 10.30
CA ILE A 122 -5.18 1.94 9.78
C ILE A 122 -4.88 2.82 8.58
N ARG A 123 -5.76 2.74 7.60
CA ARG A 123 -5.83 3.69 6.51
C ARG A 123 -6.77 4.80 6.93
N MET A 124 -6.30 6.03 6.90
CA MET A 124 -7.15 7.20 7.06
C MET A 124 -7.31 7.91 5.72
N SER A 125 -8.46 8.51 5.51
CA SER A 125 -8.88 9.14 4.27
C SER A 125 -9.47 10.51 4.54
N VAL A 126 -9.29 11.44 3.58
CA VAL A 126 -9.94 12.76 3.60
C VAL A 126 -10.31 13.17 2.17
N THR A 127 -11.47 13.79 2.04
CA THR A 127 -11.93 14.46 0.82
C THR A 127 -11.84 15.98 0.98
N ARG A 128 -12.06 16.71 -0.11
CA ARG A 128 -12.07 18.16 -0.09
C ARG A 128 -13.10 18.75 0.87
N GLU A 129 -14.28 18.13 0.93
CA GLU A 129 -15.40 18.57 1.76
C GLU A 129 -15.14 18.37 3.26
N ALA A 130 -14.42 17.30 3.60
CA ALA A 130 -14.10 16.94 4.99
C ALA A 130 -12.84 17.64 5.50
N PHE A 131 -11.99 18.16 4.60
CA PHE A 131 -10.72 18.73 4.97
C PHE A 131 -10.87 20.04 5.73
N ALA A 132 -10.24 20.12 6.91
CA ALA A 132 -10.17 21.30 7.74
C ALA A 132 -8.69 21.72 7.92
N PRO A 133 -8.21 22.76 7.23
CA PRO A 133 -6.80 23.17 7.34
C PRO A 133 -6.46 23.62 8.76
N ALA A 134 -5.30 23.19 9.27
CA ALA A 134 -4.80 23.62 10.57
C ALA A 134 -4.28 25.06 10.49
N PRO A 135 -4.81 26.00 11.30
CA PRO A 135 -4.36 27.38 11.29
C PRO A 135 -3.01 27.57 12.01
N GLY A 136 -2.30 28.60 11.65
CA GLY A 136 -1.35 29.31 12.52
C GLY A 136 0.13 28.90 12.45
N VAL A 137 0.52 27.79 11.83
CA VAL A 137 1.95 27.42 11.69
C VAL A 137 2.40 27.56 10.23
N PRO A 138 3.33 28.50 9.92
CA PRO A 138 3.85 28.64 8.57
C PRO A 138 4.59 27.40 8.10
N THR A 139 4.36 27.01 6.84
CA THR A 139 5.06 25.91 6.20
C THR A 139 5.76 26.39 4.94
N ILE A 140 6.86 25.74 4.58
CA ILE A 140 7.57 25.98 3.33
C ILE A 140 7.46 24.77 2.41
N ALA A 141 7.49 24.99 1.10
CA ALA A 141 7.70 23.92 0.13
C ALA A 141 9.16 23.45 0.23
N LEU A 142 9.35 22.13 0.22
CA LEU A 142 10.69 21.54 0.17
C LEU A 142 10.98 21.02 -1.24
N THR A 143 12.23 21.15 -1.65
CA THR A 143 12.76 20.71 -2.94
C THR A 143 13.93 19.77 -2.73
N GLY A 144 14.47 19.18 -3.80
CA GLY A 144 15.69 18.37 -3.74
C GLY A 144 16.91 19.10 -3.15
N LEU A 145 16.93 20.43 -3.21
CA LEU A 145 17.98 21.26 -2.58
C LEU A 145 17.96 21.19 -1.05
N ASP A 146 16.82 20.85 -0.46
CA ASP A 146 16.65 20.74 1.00
C ASP A 146 17.04 19.35 1.55
N ILE A 147 17.53 18.44 0.70
CA ILE A 147 17.79 17.05 1.07
C ILE A 147 18.69 16.90 2.30
N ARG A 148 19.68 17.77 2.48
CA ARG A 148 20.55 17.74 3.66
C ARG A 148 19.77 18.06 4.94
N LYS A 149 18.86 19.03 4.90
CA LYS A 149 17.99 19.39 6.04
C LYS A 149 17.01 18.27 6.35
N VAL A 150 16.44 17.65 5.31
CA VAL A 150 15.50 16.53 5.43
C VAL A 150 16.19 15.32 6.07
N ASN A 151 17.40 14.93 5.58
CA ASN A 151 18.14 13.81 6.17
C ASN A 151 18.60 14.11 7.61
N ALA A 152 19.02 15.35 7.91
CA ALA A 152 19.37 15.75 9.27
C ALA A 152 18.15 15.69 10.21
N LEU A 153 16.96 16.04 9.72
CA LEU A 153 15.71 15.93 10.48
C LEU A 153 15.38 14.47 10.78
N TYR A 154 15.34 13.59 9.78
CA TYR A 154 15.03 12.17 9.98
C TYR A 154 16.06 11.46 10.85
N GLY A 155 17.34 11.84 10.76
CA GLY A 155 18.40 11.29 11.61
C GLY A 155 18.38 11.77 13.07
N SER A 156 17.45 12.69 13.43
CA SER A 156 17.42 13.31 14.76
C SER A 156 16.94 12.38 15.90
N ASP A 157 16.40 11.20 15.59
CA ASP A 157 16.05 10.15 16.55
C ASP A 157 17.08 9.00 16.59
N GLY A 158 18.20 9.16 15.89
CA GLY A 158 19.30 8.19 15.85
C GLY A 158 19.19 7.14 14.75
N ALA A 159 18.10 7.12 13.97
CA ALA A 159 17.97 6.25 12.82
C ALA A 159 18.71 6.84 11.60
N PRO A 160 19.44 6.03 10.81
CA PRO A 160 20.06 6.53 9.59
C PRO A 160 18.99 6.93 8.55
N SER A 161 19.24 8.04 7.84
CA SER A 161 18.35 8.53 6.80
C SER A 161 19.09 8.57 5.46
N TYR A 162 18.47 8.03 4.43
CA TYR A 162 19.04 7.86 3.09
C TYR A 162 18.12 8.43 2.00
N TYR A 163 17.39 9.50 2.29
CA TYR A 163 16.62 10.19 1.26
C TYR A 163 17.55 10.82 0.24
N VAL A 164 17.15 10.75 -1.02
CA VAL A 164 17.84 11.38 -2.16
C VAL A 164 16.95 12.51 -2.72
N PRO A 165 17.53 13.51 -3.44
CA PRO A 165 16.77 14.63 -3.99
C PRO A 165 15.53 14.21 -4.75
N GLU A 166 15.62 13.16 -5.54
CA GLU A 166 14.55 12.64 -6.39
C GLU A 166 13.32 12.19 -5.57
N HIS A 167 13.49 11.75 -4.32
CA HIS A 167 12.37 11.39 -3.45
C HIS A 167 11.52 12.63 -3.11
N ILE A 168 12.15 13.81 -3.01
CA ILE A 168 11.46 15.06 -2.73
C ILE A 168 10.84 15.63 -4.01
N GLU A 169 11.57 15.59 -5.13
CA GLU A 169 11.16 16.15 -6.42
C GLU A 169 10.02 15.37 -7.09
N ASN A 170 10.01 14.04 -6.93
CA ASN A 170 8.94 13.18 -7.45
C ASN A 170 7.67 13.18 -6.58
N GLY A 171 7.68 13.91 -5.46
CA GLY A 171 6.57 14.03 -4.53
C GLY A 171 6.18 15.47 -4.27
N LEU A 172 5.34 15.65 -3.28
CA LEU A 172 4.99 16.94 -2.70
C LEU A 172 5.40 16.92 -1.24
N TYR A 173 6.30 17.84 -0.85
CA TYR A 173 6.82 17.91 0.50
C TYR A 173 6.64 19.31 1.10
N ARG A 174 6.23 19.36 2.36
CA ARG A 174 6.12 20.59 3.16
C ARG A 174 6.88 20.44 4.46
N GLY A 175 7.52 21.52 4.90
CA GLY A 175 8.28 21.55 6.14
C GLY A 175 7.89 22.72 7.04
N VAL A 176 8.14 22.55 8.33
CA VAL A 176 8.07 23.63 9.32
C VAL A 176 9.48 23.98 9.74
N VAL A 177 9.81 25.29 9.71
CA VAL A 177 11.12 25.82 10.10
C VAL A 177 10.95 26.68 11.35
N VAL A 178 11.78 26.41 12.36
CA VAL A 178 11.86 27.21 13.60
C VAL A 178 13.31 27.62 13.80
N GLU A 179 13.55 28.90 13.96
CA GLU A 179 14.91 29.45 14.16
C GLU A 179 15.93 28.97 13.09
N GLY A 180 15.49 28.93 11.83
CA GLY A 180 16.31 28.50 10.70
C GLY A 180 16.51 26.98 10.57
N ARG A 181 15.96 26.16 11.48
CA ARG A 181 16.07 24.71 11.49
C ARG A 181 14.77 24.06 10.99
N LEU A 182 14.86 23.10 10.07
CA LEU A 182 13.73 22.25 9.71
C LEU A 182 13.40 21.31 10.89
N VAL A 183 12.20 21.44 11.45
CA VAL A 183 11.78 20.71 12.66
C VAL A 183 10.65 19.72 12.43
N ALA A 184 9.90 19.87 11.34
CA ALA A 184 8.90 18.90 10.92
C ALA A 184 8.80 18.83 9.40
N VAL A 185 8.42 17.69 8.88
CA VAL A 185 8.19 17.44 7.46
C VAL A 185 6.97 16.52 7.29
N ALA A 186 6.26 16.72 6.20
CA ALA A 186 5.31 15.76 5.63
C ALA A 186 5.55 15.70 4.11
N GLY A 187 5.32 14.52 3.52
CA GLY A 187 5.50 14.34 2.10
C GLY A 187 4.49 13.35 1.53
N THR A 188 4.78 12.83 0.35
CA THR A 188 3.93 11.86 -0.36
C THR A 188 4.68 10.58 -0.68
N HIS A 189 3.96 9.46 -0.69
CA HIS A 189 4.42 8.19 -1.25
C HIS A 189 3.88 7.97 -2.66
N VAL A 190 2.70 8.50 -2.95
CA VAL A 190 2.01 8.39 -4.23
C VAL A 190 1.34 9.72 -4.54
N VAL A 191 1.46 10.15 -5.78
CA VAL A 191 0.67 11.25 -6.35
C VAL A 191 0.24 10.79 -7.74
N SER A 192 -1.04 10.60 -7.95
CA SER A 192 -1.61 10.28 -9.26
C SER A 192 -2.68 11.31 -9.62
N ARG A 193 -2.35 12.17 -10.58
CA ARG A 193 -3.31 13.14 -11.14
C ARG A 193 -4.35 12.45 -12.00
N GLN A 194 -3.96 11.40 -12.72
CA GLN A 194 -4.86 10.64 -13.58
C GLN A 194 -5.92 9.88 -12.78
N GLU A 195 -5.54 9.34 -11.62
CA GLU A 195 -6.44 8.61 -10.74
C GLU A 195 -7.08 9.50 -9.66
N GLU A 196 -6.68 10.79 -9.61
CA GLU A 196 -7.16 11.80 -8.63
C GLU A 196 -7.00 11.33 -7.18
N VAL A 197 -5.91 10.62 -6.90
CA VAL A 197 -5.60 10.06 -5.59
C VAL A 197 -4.16 10.34 -5.19
N ALA A 198 -3.94 10.58 -3.92
CA ALA A 198 -2.59 10.69 -3.36
C ALA A 198 -2.48 9.99 -2.01
N VAL A 199 -1.26 9.58 -1.68
CA VAL A 199 -0.92 8.98 -0.39
C VAL A 199 0.11 9.86 0.29
N VAL A 200 -0.29 10.49 1.38
CA VAL A 200 0.59 11.22 2.29
C VAL A 200 1.38 10.24 3.14
N GLY A 201 2.63 10.56 3.35
CA GLY A 201 3.55 9.77 4.17
C GLY A 201 4.77 10.58 4.56
N ASN A 202 5.79 9.87 5.05
CA ASN A 202 7.05 10.51 5.43
C ASN A 202 6.86 11.66 6.44
N VAL A 203 5.85 11.54 7.33
CA VAL A 203 5.57 12.56 8.35
C VAL A 203 6.51 12.35 9.53
N PHE A 204 7.31 13.36 9.82
CA PHE A 204 8.24 13.30 10.94
C PHE A 204 8.37 14.66 11.62
N THR A 205 8.50 14.63 12.96
CA THR A 205 8.81 15.81 13.78
C THR A 205 9.98 15.49 14.68
N HIS A 206 10.97 16.37 14.68
CA HIS A 206 12.14 16.29 15.56
C HIS A 206 11.69 16.08 17.01
N PRO A 207 12.29 15.13 17.76
CA PRO A 207 11.85 14.77 19.11
C PRO A 207 11.64 15.95 20.05
N ALA A 208 12.57 16.89 20.10
CA ALA A 208 12.49 18.08 20.96
C ALA A 208 11.39 19.10 20.57
N TYR A 209 10.74 18.92 19.41
CA TYR A 209 9.70 19.83 18.89
C TYR A 209 8.32 19.18 18.80
N ARG A 210 8.16 17.95 19.30
CA ARG A 210 6.87 17.25 19.31
C ARG A 210 5.87 17.93 20.23
N GLY A 211 4.58 17.65 20.02
CA GLY A 211 3.49 18.23 20.83
C GLY A 211 3.12 19.67 20.51
N ARG A 212 3.74 20.31 19.49
CA ARG A 212 3.55 21.71 19.14
C ARG A 212 2.70 21.92 17.86
N GLY A 213 2.04 20.87 17.33
CA GLY A 213 1.19 20.93 16.14
C GLY A 213 1.95 20.96 14.80
N TYR A 214 3.27 20.84 14.78
CA TYR A 214 4.07 20.96 13.55
C TYR A 214 3.81 19.87 12.54
N ALA A 215 3.61 18.59 12.98
CA ALA A 215 3.20 17.52 12.09
C ALA A 215 1.84 17.80 11.45
N THR A 216 0.88 18.29 12.26
CA THR A 216 -0.46 18.65 11.78
C THR A 216 -0.39 19.74 10.71
N ALA A 217 0.42 20.79 10.92
CA ALA A 217 0.61 21.85 9.97
C ALA A 217 1.25 21.38 8.65
N ALA A 218 2.35 20.62 8.74
CA ALA A 218 3.03 20.08 7.56
C ALA A 218 2.13 19.14 6.76
N THR A 219 1.44 18.21 7.44
CA THR A 219 0.49 17.28 6.81
C THR A 219 -0.68 18.03 6.19
N GLY A 220 -1.27 19.00 6.90
CA GLY A 220 -2.35 19.84 6.40
C GLY A 220 -1.97 20.61 5.14
N ALA A 221 -0.75 21.16 5.08
CA ALA A 221 -0.26 21.89 3.92
C ALA A 221 -0.02 20.95 2.69
N VAL A 222 0.47 19.72 2.92
CA VAL A 222 0.56 18.70 1.85
C VAL A 222 -0.84 18.32 1.37
N THR A 223 -1.75 17.99 2.30
CA THR A 223 -3.12 17.59 1.99
C THR A 223 -3.87 18.68 1.22
N SER A 224 -3.77 19.93 1.65
CA SER A 224 -4.38 21.08 0.96
C SER A 224 -3.94 21.16 -0.50
N ALA A 225 -2.64 21.09 -0.75
CA ALA A 225 -2.10 21.15 -2.11
C ALA A 225 -2.50 19.93 -2.97
N LEU A 226 -2.63 18.74 -2.38
CA LEU A 226 -3.08 17.55 -3.09
C LEU A 226 -4.57 17.63 -3.45
N LEU A 227 -5.41 18.15 -2.56
CA LEU A 227 -6.85 18.30 -2.79
C LEU A 227 -7.20 19.35 -3.87
N GLU A 228 -6.24 20.13 -4.36
CA GLU A 228 -6.44 20.98 -5.54
C GLU A 228 -6.73 20.16 -6.81
N PHE A 229 -6.20 18.91 -6.88
CA PHE A 229 -6.33 18.04 -8.06
C PHE A 229 -6.66 16.58 -7.74
N CYS A 230 -6.71 16.19 -6.48
CA CYS A 230 -7.17 14.87 -6.04
C CYS A 230 -8.56 14.97 -5.43
N THR A 231 -9.38 13.94 -5.64
CA THR A 231 -10.67 13.79 -4.96
C THR A 231 -10.51 13.14 -3.59
N THR A 232 -9.49 12.31 -3.44
CA THR A 232 -9.21 11.55 -2.21
C THR A 232 -7.73 11.59 -1.88
N VAL A 233 -7.43 11.91 -0.63
CA VAL A 233 -6.08 11.83 -0.08
C VAL A 233 -6.10 10.87 1.10
N VAL A 234 -5.17 9.91 1.10
CA VAL A 234 -5.08 8.91 2.17
C VAL A 234 -3.72 8.94 2.84
N LEU A 235 -3.64 8.36 4.01
CA LEU A 235 -2.39 8.05 4.71
C LEU A 235 -2.53 6.72 5.47
N THR A 236 -1.40 6.16 5.89
CA THR A 236 -1.37 4.96 6.75
C THR A 236 -0.69 5.31 8.06
N VAL A 237 -1.26 4.86 9.16
CA VAL A 237 -0.74 5.13 10.50
C VAL A 237 -0.92 3.93 11.42
N ASP A 238 0.02 3.74 12.35
CA ASP A 238 -0.12 2.80 13.45
C ASP A 238 -1.26 3.28 14.37
N PRO A 239 -2.29 2.46 14.62
CA PRO A 239 -3.40 2.84 15.52
C PRO A 239 -2.95 3.11 16.97
N HIS A 240 -1.79 2.62 17.38
CA HIS A 240 -1.21 2.90 18.70
C HIS A 240 -0.49 4.26 18.75
N ASN A 241 -0.16 4.86 17.61
CA ASN A 241 0.37 6.22 17.55
C ASN A 241 -0.75 7.26 17.70
N ARG A 242 -1.37 7.27 18.88
CA ARG A 242 -2.49 8.16 19.21
C ARG A 242 -2.24 9.63 18.92
N PRO A 243 -1.02 10.19 19.18
CA PRO A 243 -0.74 11.59 18.81
C PRO A 243 -0.85 11.85 17.29
N ALA A 244 -0.39 10.91 16.47
CA ALA A 244 -0.48 11.03 15.01
C ALA A 244 -1.92 10.89 14.53
N VAL A 245 -2.67 9.90 15.02
CA VAL A 245 -4.09 9.73 14.69
C VAL A 245 -4.87 11.00 15.01
N ALA A 246 -4.74 11.54 16.23
CA ALA A 246 -5.40 12.76 16.64
C ALA A 246 -4.97 13.99 15.82
N ALA A 247 -3.72 14.06 15.35
CA ALA A 247 -3.23 15.10 14.47
C ALA A 247 -3.93 15.05 13.09
N TYR A 248 -4.14 13.87 12.54
CA TYR A 248 -4.82 13.67 11.26
C TYR A 248 -6.34 13.89 11.36
N GLU A 249 -6.98 13.43 12.43
CA GLU A 249 -8.41 13.69 12.69
C GLU A 249 -8.72 15.19 12.75
N ARG A 250 -7.83 16.00 13.38
CA ARG A 250 -7.99 17.48 13.46
C ARG A 250 -8.04 18.17 12.10
N ILE A 251 -7.47 17.59 11.07
CA ILE A 251 -7.48 18.13 9.70
C ILE A 251 -8.46 17.40 8.79
N GLY A 252 -9.38 16.61 9.37
CA GLY A 252 -10.51 16.02 8.66
C GLY A 252 -10.31 14.60 8.17
N TYR A 253 -9.17 13.95 8.46
CA TYR A 253 -9.02 12.53 8.15
C TYR A 253 -9.89 11.67 9.08
N HIS A 254 -10.46 10.61 8.54
CA HIS A 254 -11.19 9.58 9.27
C HIS A 254 -10.65 8.20 8.94
N GLU A 255 -10.83 7.25 9.84
CA GLU A 255 -10.46 5.86 9.59
C GLU A 255 -11.34 5.26 8.48
N ALA A 256 -10.71 4.77 7.41
CA ALA A 256 -11.39 4.18 6.26
C ALA A 256 -11.34 2.66 6.26
N CYS A 257 -10.21 2.07 6.62
CA CYS A 257 -10.08 0.62 6.73
C CYS A 257 -8.84 0.20 7.53
N GLN A 258 -8.88 -1.07 7.99
CA GLN A 258 -7.76 -1.71 8.65
C GLN A 258 -6.87 -2.43 7.65
N LEU A 259 -5.57 -2.41 7.92
CA LEU A 259 -4.52 -3.03 7.13
C LEU A 259 -3.62 -3.89 8.02
N VAL A 260 -2.91 -4.81 7.37
CA VAL A 260 -1.71 -5.44 7.94
C VAL A 260 -0.57 -5.25 6.94
N GLU A 261 0.51 -4.69 7.43
CA GLU A 261 1.77 -4.56 6.70
C GLU A 261 2.79 -5.55 7.27
N ALA A 262 3.55 -6.20 6.39
CA ALA A 262 4.51 -7.22 6.81
C ALA A 262 5.68 -7.35 5.83
N SER A 263 6.86 -7.62 6.35
CA SER A 263 7.95 -8.18 5.54
C SER A 263 7.63 -9.63 5.20
N ALA A 264 7.74 -10.01 3.94
CA ALA A 264 7.35 -11.31 3.45
C ALA A 264 8.49 -11.97 2.65
N ALA A 265 8.92 -13.15 3.10
CA ALA A 265 9.93 -13.97 2.42
C ALA A 265 9.27 -15.25 1.88
N ARG A 266 9.39 -15.50 0.58
CA ARG A 266 8.75 -16.64 -0.07
C ARG A 266 9.26 -17.98 0.50
N ARG A 267 8.34 -18.88 0.84
CA ARG A 267 8.65 -20.22 1.38
C ARG A 267 9.39 -21.12 0.37
N ASP A 268 9.15 -20.90 -0.93
CA ASP A 268 9.82 -21.54 -2.04
C ASP A 268 10.67 -20.47 -2.78
N PRO A 269 11.91 -20.20 -2.34
CA PRO A 269 12.73 -19.12 -2.91
C PRO A 269 13.03 -19.31 -4.40
N VAL A 270 13.19 -20.55 -4.84
CA VAL A 270 13.47 -20.90 -6.25
C VAL A 270 12.21 -20.84 -7.12
N GLY A 271 11.03 -20.99 -6.51
CA GLY A 271 9.73 -20.97 -7.22
C GLY A 271 9.40 -22.26 -7.97
N LEU A 272 10.05 -23.36 -7.66
CA LEU A 272 9.86 -24.65 -8.34
C LEU A 272 8.44 -25.18 -8.16
N LEU A 273 7.92 -25.14 -6.94
CA LEU A 273 6.56 -25.59 -6.64
C LEU A 273 5.51 -24.78 -7.39
N ALA A 274 5.71 -23.45 -7.45
CA ALA A 274 4.82 -22.57 -8.20
C ALA A 274 4.91 -22.83 -9.72
N ALA A 275 6.10 -23.11 -10.26
CA ALA A 275 6.28 -23.48 -11.66
C ALA A 275 5.54 -24.78 -12.02
N LEU A 276 5.67 -25.81 -11.19
CA LEU A 276 4.95 -27.08 -11.38
C LEU A 276 3.42 -26.89 -11.28
N ARG A 277 2.96 -26.08 -10.34
CA ARG A 277 1.53 -25.75 -10.20
C ARG A 277 1.02 -25.00 -11.42
N ARG A 278 1.77 -24.02 -11.95
CA ARG A 278 1.42 -23.30 -13.19
C ARG A 278 1.28 -24.27 -14.37
N LEU A 279 2.23 -25.16 -14.54
CA LEU A 279 2.18 -26.15 -15.63
C LEU A 279 0.89 -27.00 -15.53
N ARG A 280 0.58 -27.51 -14.34
CA ARG A 280 -0.66 -28.27 -14.11
C ARG A 280 -1.92 -27.44 -14.33
N ALA A 281 -1.94 -26.19 -13.87
CA ALA A 281 -3.06 -25.28 -14.03
C ALA A 281 -3.29 -24.93 -15.51
N ALA A 282 -2.21 -24.69 -16.28
CA ALA A 282 -2.29 -24.42 -17.72
C ALA A 282 -2.81 -25.65 -18.51
N MET A 283 -2.38 -26.85 -18.14
CA MET A 283 -2.91 -28.07 -18.78
C MET A 283 -4.41 -28.27 -18.53
N ARG A 284 -4.89 -27.95 -17.32
CA ARG A 284 -6.31 -28.00 -16.97
C ARG A 284 -7.11 -26.85 -17.59
N GLY A 285 -6.47 -25.68 -17.69
CA GLY A 285 -7.08 -24.43 -18.18
C GLY A 285 -7.29 -24.35 -19.70
N ARG A 286 -6.92 -25.37 -20.50
CA ARG A 286 -7.07 -25.36 -21.98
C ARG A 286 -8.49 -25.06 -22.49
N LYS A 287 -9.50 -25.14 -21.62
CA LYS A 287 -10.92 -24.83 -21.91
C LYS A 287 -11.33 -23.43 -21.40
N TYR A 288 -10.43 -22.69 -20.73
CA TYR A 288 -10.71 -21.42 -20.06
C TYR A 288 -9.70 -20.36 -20.51
N ASP A 289 -10.12 -19.13 -20.48
CA ASP A 289 -9.22 -17.98 -20.70
C ASP A 289 -8.44 -17.71 -19.40
N GLY A 290 -7.41 -18.51 -19.14
CA GLY A 290 -6.59 -18.43 -17.93
C GLY A 290 -6.14 -19.79 -17.40
N SER A 291 -5.54 -19.77 -16.19
CA SER A 291 -5.06 -20.96 -15.48
C SER A 291 -6.13 -21.45 -14.48
N PHE A 292 -6.50 -22.71 -14.60
CA PHE A 292 -7.49 -23.33 -13.71
C PHE A 292 -6.83 -23.86 -12.42
N VAL A 293 -7.29 -23.39 -11.27
CA VAL A 293 -6.76 -23.74 -9.94
C VAL A 293 -7.86 -24.28 -9.06
N THR A 294 -7.64 -25.45 -8.45
CA THR A 294 -8.51 -26.02 -7.42
C THR A 294 -7.82 -25.89 -6.05
N LEU A 295 -8.46 -25.20 -5.11
CA LEU A 295 -8.05 -25.19 -3.71
C LEU A 295 -8.77 -26.28 -2.94
N ARG A 296 -8.03 -26.92 -2.01
CA ARG A 296 -8.57 -27.92 -1.08
C ARG A 296 -8.51 -27.36 0.33
N ARG A 297 -9.63 -27.31 1.00
CA ARG A 297 -9.76 -26.98 2.43
C ARG A 297 -10.20 -28.17 3.26
#